data_0e0196f8d68719ebbcd9b638028878f9
#
_entry.id   0e0196f8d68719ebbcd9b638028878f9
#
_cell.length_a   1.000
_cell.length_b   1.000
_cell.length_c   1.000
_cell.angle_alpha   90.00
_cell.angle_beta   90.00
_cell.angle_gamma   90.00
#
_symmetry.space_group_name_H-M   'P 1'
#
loop_
_entity.id
_entity.type
_entity.pdbx_description
1 polymer ?
#
loop_
_entity_poly.entity_id
_entity_poly.type
_entity_poly.pdbx_seq_one_letter_code
_entity_poly.pdbx_strand_id
1 'polypeptide(L)'
;MMKYVLGSLFLVLGLCVSAEEPFRPEAGKFPAVEKAHTYRGELVFVDHANRRGSLRVQGAGGTYFRNAPHPFALLPYAVVRYHGAPADLRDIPLGTVLHVKAFLPPDPKLSAVPVLPVDNKDKIAGYSGTGVAPAENHVLLLEDEASHCQREGLVWKLKDVDIKNNEGMIVASCEPKDGGNAKPTTENLTFDAATRIWRGRECLSVADLVAEGLWPASGKKSLDGQAVQLGITWRPTPDGIFTRFHISDLWLDDSAMQRATLVQTETHKAFIRSRWMPALVDNVEYGKFGRATVTATLFGGMDTSLYADFQKGGQVLANGAENTLKHAGGAYGPAHMASKGTLLNVTKAAVEPPLGSSGIQIQFETDLVIEGLRPGRVFRVRPAGWPQVQVPREEYVGDGSNAEDRFPTPIIFPKY
;
A
#
# COMPACT_ATOMS: atom_id res chain seq x y z
N MET A 1 26.58 66.57 37.43
CA MET A 1 25.47 65.55 37.34
C MET A 1 25.62 64.79 36.04
N MET A 2 26.14 63.59 36.10
CA MET A 2 26.47 62.76 34.94
C MET A 2 25.48 61.57 34.93
N LYS A 3 24.56 61.50 33.94
CA LYS A 3 23.59 60.44 33.77
C LYS A 3 24.20 59.33 32.95
N TYR A 4 24.38 58.15 33.53
CA TYR A 4 24.77 56.94 32.85
C TYR A 4 23.56 56.32 32.16
N VAL A 5 23.63 56.13 30.84
CA VAL A 5 22.67 55.34 30.06
C VAL A 5 23.24 53.96 29.92
N LEU A 6 22.66 52.97 30.58
CA LEU A 6 22.97 51.55 30.40
C LEU A 6 22.20 51.07 29.17
N GLY A 7 22.94 50.78 28.10
CA GLY A 7 22.39 50.10 26.92
C GLY A 7 22.36 48.57 27.14
N SER A 8 21.20 47.97 27.25
CA SER A 8 21.00 46.51 27.29
C SER A 8 21.15 45.93 25.90
N LEU A 9 22.26 45.23 25.67
CA LEU A 9 22.50 44.47 24.44
C LEU A 9 21.74 43.13 24.56
N PHE A 10 20.56 42.99 23.91
CA PHE A 10 19.86 41.72 23.77
C PHE A 10 20.58 40.90 22.71
N LEU A 11 21.30 39.88 23.16
CA LEU A 11 21.88 38.84 22.30
C LEU A 11 20.77 37.86 21.93
N VAL A 12 20.17 38.02 20.75
CA VAL A 12 19.25 37.05 20.18
C VAL A 12 20.05 35.86 19.68
N LEU A 13 20.20 34.84 20.51
CA LEU A 13 20.67 33.52 20.05
C LEU A 13 19.57 32.94 19.15
N GLY A 14 19.77 33.09 17.86
CA GLY A 14 19.01 32.36 16.85
C GLY A 14 19.32 30.88 17.00
N LEU A 15 18.40 30.14 17.63
CA LEU A 15 18.36 28.69 17.54
C LEU A 15 18.08 28.36 16.06
N CYS A 16 19.14 28.11 15.29
CA CYS A 16 19.03 27.39 14.03
C CYS A 16 18.53 26.01 14.37
N VAL A 17 17.20 25.82 14.35
CA VAL A 17 16.61 24.49 14.25
C VAL A 17 17.06 23.96 12.90
N SER A 18 18.14 23.17 12.91
CA SER A 18 18.52 22.36 11.76
C SER A 18 17.30 21.48 11.46
N ALA A 19 16.58 21.77 10.41
CA ALA A 19 15.55 20.85 9.91
C ALA A 19 16.26 19.55 9.59
N GLU A 20 15.98 18.51 10.36
CA GLU A 20 16.51 17.17 10.12
C GLU A 20 16.16 16.78 8.68
N GLU A 21 17.15 16.40 7.89
CA GLU A 21 16.89 15.97 6.52
C GLU A 21 15.90 14.82 6.51
N PRO A 22 14.88 14.83 5.63
CA PRO A 22 13.88 13.77 5.57
C PRO A 22 14.57 12.43 5.28
N PHE A 23 14.17 11.40 6.02
CA PHE A 23 14.71 10.06 5.85
C PHE A 23 14.45 9.56 4.42
N ARG A 24 15.50 9.01 3.79
CA ARG A 24 15.45 8.44 2.44
C ARG A 24 15.62 6.93 2.51
N PRO A 25 14.66 6.13 2.00
CA PRO A 25 14.88 4.71 1.80
C PRO A 25 16.08 4.47 0.88
N GLU A 26 16.94 3.54 1.26
CA GLU A 26 18.11 3.15 0.47
C GLU A 26 17.84 1.91 -0.36
N ALA A 27 18.35 1.88 -1.59
CA ALA A 27 18.27 0.70 -2.43
C ALA A 27 18.95 -0.50 -1.75
N GLY A 28 18.32 -1.66 -1.81
CA GLY A 28 18.85 -2.88 -1.19
C GLY A 28 18.69 -2.99 0.32
N LYS A 29 17.93 -2.07 0.95
CA LYS A 29 17.66 -2.10 2.40
C LYS A 29 16.19 -1.94 2.69
N PHE A 30 15.70 -2.68 3.69
CA PHE A 30 14.36 -2.48 4.24
C PHE A 30 14.40 -1.34 5.27
N PRO A 31 13.61 -0.28 5.10
CA PRO A 31 13.63 0.86 6.01
C PRO A 31 12.88 0.57 7.31
N ALA A 32 13.25 1.29 8.36
CA ALA A 32 12.53 1.27 9.62
C ALA A 32 11.16 1.96 9.46
N VAL A 33 10.08 1.26 9.81
CA VAL A 33 8.70 1.73 9.64
C VAL A 33 8.39 2.95 10.51
N GLU A 34 9.10 3.13 11.62
CA GLU A 34 8.96 4.24 12.57
C GLU A 34 9.35 5.58 11.95
N LYS A 35 10.18 5.56 10.90
CA LYS A 35 10.59 6.74 10.15
C LYS A 35 9.59 7.16 9.07
N ALA A 36 8.56 6.34 8.84
CA ALA A 36 7.52 6.65 7.86
C ALA A 36 6.49 7.61 8.43
N HIS A 37 6.05 8.55 7.62
CA HIS A 37 4.89 9.39 7.91
C HIS A 37 3.61 8.61 7.74
N THR A 38 2.66 8.83 8.66
CA THR A 38 1.34 8.21 8.60
C THR A 38 0.31 9.24 8.15
N TYR A 39 -0.52 8.87 7.18
CA TYR A 39 -1.64 9.69 6.73
C TYR A 39 -2.77 8.81 6.21
N ARG A 40 -3.92 9.41 5.94
CA ARG A 40 -5.13 8.74 5.45
C ARG A 40 -5.61 9.47 4.20
N GLY A 41 -6.07 8.72 3.20
CA GLY A 41 -6.52 9.31 1.96
C GLY A 41 -7.38 8.39 1.11
N GLU A 42 -8.15 8.98 0.21
CA GLU A 42 -8.96 8.27 -0.79
C GLU A 42 -8.10 7.93 -2.00
N LEU A 43 -8.16 6.69 -2.45
CA LEU A 43 -7.51 6.25 -3.69
C LEU A 43 -8.28 6.79 -4.90
N VAL A 44 -7.67 7.68 -5.68
CA VAL A 44 -8.34 8.33 -6.81
C VAL A 44 -7.78 7.96 -8.18
N PHE A 45 -6.60 7.39 -8.21
CA PHE A 45 -5.94 6.91 -9.43
C PHE A 45 -5.01 5.75 -9.12
N VAL A 46 -4.91 4.79 -10.04
CA VAL A 46 -3.99 3.65 -9.98
C VAL A 46 -3.37 3.40 -11.35
N ASP A 47 -2.06 3.29 -11.37
CA ASP A 47 -1.26 2.70 -12.43
C ASP A 47 -0.61 1.44 -11.86
N HIS A 48 -1.30 0.31 -11.94
CA HIS A 48 -0.86 -0.93 -11.32
C HIS A 48 0.39 -1.51 -11.98
N ALA A 49 0.58 -1.28 -13.30
CA ALA A 49 1.77 -1.74 -14.02
C ALA A 49 3.05 -1.07 -13.51
N ASN A 50 2.98 0.21 -13.19
CA ASN A 50 4.09 0.98 -12.63
C ASN A 50 4.08 1.06 -11.10
N ARG A 51 3.12 0.37 -10.45
CA ARG A 51 2.94 0.36 -8.99
C ARG A 51 2.83 1.77 -8.40
N ARG A 52 2.06 2.62 -9.08
CA ARG A 52 1.85 4.03 -8.73
C ARG A 52 0.38 4.33 -8.58
N GLY A 53 0.09 5.41 -7.90
CA GLY A 53 -1.26 5.90 -7.75
C GLY A 53 -1.29 7.33 -7.24
N SER A 54 -2.49 7.79 -6.96
CA SER A 54 -2.68 9.09 -6.31
C SER A 54 -3.73 8.99 -5.22
N LEU A 55 -3.47 9.68 -4.13
CA LEU A 55 -4.34 9.77 -2.97
C LEU A 55 -4.81 11.20 -2.76
N ARG A 56 -6.09 11.33 -2.48
CA ARG A 56 -6.66 12.57 -1.95
C ARG A 56 -6.55 12.51 -0.43
N VAL A 57 -5.57 13.24 0.13
CA VAL A 57 -5.19 13.13 1.54
C VAL A 57 -6.17 13.90 2.43
N GLN A 58 -6.54 13.32 3.56
CA GLN A 58 -7.36 13.97 4.57
C GLN A 58 -6.58 15.13 5.20
N GLY A 59 -7.16 16.32 5.16
CA GLY A 59 -6.58 17.51 5.78
C GLY A 59 -6.72 17.52 7.31
N ALA A 60 -6.00 18.41 7.96
CA ALA A 60 -6.14 18.65 9.39
C ALA A 60 -7.55 19.11 9.75
N GLY A 61 -8.09 18.59 10.87
CA GLY A 61 -9.41 18.96 11.37
C GLY A 61 -10.58 18.27 10.69
N GLY A 62 -10.35 17.22 9.91
CA GLY A 62 -11.40 16.44 9.23
C GLY A 62 -12.10 17.20 8.10
N THR A 63 -11.71 18.44 7.83
CA THR A 63 -12.15 19.18 6.66
C THR A 63 -11.37 18.71 5.45
N TYR A 64 -12.09 18.30 4.43
CA TYR A 64 -11.52 17.81 3.23
C TYR A 64 -11.86 18.72 2.07
N PHE A 65 -10.84 19.39 1.58
CA PHE A 65 -10.97 20.10 0.31
C PHE A 65 -10.68 19.10 -0.81
N ARG A 66 -11.35 19.24 -1.95
CA ARG A 66 -11.01 18.54 -3.20
C ARG A 66 -9.65 18.99 -3.72
N ASN A 67 -8.64 18.81 -2.91
CA ASN A 67 -7.28 19.18 -3.27
C ASN A 67 -6.75 18.27 -4.38
N ALA A 68 -5.76 18.76 -5.08
CA ALA A 68 -5.03 17.98 -6.06
C ALA A 68 -4.58 16.63 -5.44
N PRO A 69 -4.75 15.51 -6.13
CA PRO A 69 -4.29 14.24 -5.64
C PRO A 69 -2.78 14.25 -5.41
N HIS A 70 -2.33 13.64 -4.32
CA HIS A 70 -0.92 13.45 -4.01
C HIS A 70 -0.44 12.17 -4.68
N PRO A 71 0.53 12.23 -5.61
CA PRO A 71 1.07 11.04 -6.24
C PRO A 71 1.87 10.22 -5.25
N PHE A 72 1.85 8.91 -5.43
CA PHE A 72 2.69 7.98 -4.70
C PHE A 72 3.24 6.89 -5.62
N ALA A 73 4.38 6.33 -5.23
CA ALA A 73 4.91 5.09 -5.79
C ALA A 73 5.11 4.09 -4.65
N LEU A 74 4.75 2.84 -4.87
CA LEU A 74 5.06 1.78 -3.93
C LEU A 74 6.55 1.48 -3.96
N LEU A 75 7.17 1.36 -2.79
CA LEU A 75 8.50 0.77 -2.67
C LEU A 75 8.48 -0.67 -3.20
N PRO A 76 9.60 -1.20 -3.71
CA PRO A 76 9.63 -2.56 -4.26
C PRO A 76 9.05 -3.61 -3.31
N TYR A 77 9.33 -3.48 -2.04
CA TYR A 77 8.89 -4.35 -0.94
C TYR A 77 7.69 -3.79 -0.16
N ALA A 78 6.97 -2.82 -0.72
CA ALA A 78 5.78 -2.27 -0.05
C ALA A 78 4.74 -3.36 0.21
N VAL A 79 4.12 -3.28 1.37
CA VAL A 79 3.04 -4.17 1.79
C VAL A 79 1.71 -3.49 1.49
N VAL A 80 0.86 -4.18 0.73
CA VAL A 80 -0.50 -3.75 0.43
C VAL A 80 -1.46 -4.74 1.07
N ARG A 81 -2.48 -4.24 1.77
CA ARG A 81 -3.50 -5.06 2.42
C ARG A 81 -4.90 -4.54 2.09
N TYR A 82 -5.79 -5.48 1.80
CA TYR A 82 -7.19 -5.21 1.51
C TYR A 82 -8.07 -6.32 2.10
N HIS A 83 -9.15 -5.95 2.77
CA HIS A 83 -10.03 -6.88 3.48
C HIS A 83 -9.29 -7.80 4.48
N GLY A 84 -8.28 -7.27 5.18
CA GLY A 84 -7.49 -8.02 6.15
C GLY A 84 -6.46 -8.99 5.55
N ALA A 85 -6.31 -9.03 4.24
CA ALA A 85 -5.44 -9.94 3.52
C ALA A 85 -4.37 -9.22 2.69
N PRO A 86 -3.29 -9.93 2.27
CA PRO A 86 -2.38 -9.42 1.25
C PRO A 86 -3.11 -9.07 -0.04
N ALA A 87 -2.67 -7.99 -0.70
CA ALA A 87 -3.30 -7.46 -1.90
C ALA A 87 -2.28 -6.82 -2.85
N ASP A 88 -2.74 -6.50 -4.05
CA ASP A 88 -2.07 -5.61 -5.00
C ASP A 88 -2.95 -4.36 -5.25
N LEU A 89 -2.37 -3.30 -5.81
CA LEU A 89 -3.12 -2.07 -6.12
C LEU A 89 -4.37 -2.31 -6.98
N ARG A 90 -4.33 -3.33 -7.85
CA ARG A 90 -5.47 -3.72 -8.71
C ARG A 90 -6.68 -4.23 -7.95
N ASP A 91 -6.46 -4.74 -6.73
CA ASP A 91 -7.51 -5.33 -5.91
C ASP A 91 -8.33 -4.26 -5.18
N ILE A 92 -7.82 -3.03 -5.11
CA ILE A 92 -8.41 -1.94 -4.34
C ILE A 92 -9.25 -1.05 -5.25
N PRO A 93 -10.57 -0.98 -5.05
CA PRO A 93 -11.45 -0.09 -5.81
C PRO A 93 -11.08 1.39 -5.61
N LEU A 94 -11.19 2.18 -6.69
CA LEU A 94 -11.09 3.64 -6.57
C LEU A 94 -12.18 4.17 -5.62
N GLY A 95 -11.84 5.19 -4.87
CA GLY A 95 -12.70 5.75 -3.82
C GLY A 95 -12.46 5.15 -2.44
N THR A 96 -11.75 4.00 -2.32
CA THR A 96 -11.42 3.40 -1.03
C THR A 96 -10.54 4.33 -0.22
N VAL A 97 -10.91 4.52 1.05
CA VAL A 97 -10.07 5.25 2.03
C VAL A 97 -9.00 4.32 2.55
N LEU A 98 -7.76 4.77 2.45
CA LEU A 98 -6.58 3.98 2.79
C LEU A 98 -5.77 4.63 3.90
N HIS A 99 -5.23 3.82 4.81
CA HIS A 99 -4.19 4.19 5.76
C HIS A 99 -2.83 3.93 5.13
N VAL A 100 -1.94 4.89 5.25
CA VAL A 100 -0.68 4.91 4.52
C VAL A 100 0.48 5.18 5.46
N LYS A 101 1.54 4.39 5.31
CA LYS A 101 2.86 4.72 5.86
C LYS A 101 3.81 4.93 4.70
N ALA A 102 4.35 6.14 4.58
CA ALA A 102 5.20 6.53 3.46
C ALA A 102 6.33 7.44 3.88
N PHE A 103 7.39 7.44 3.08
CA PHE A 103 8.48 8.39 3.19
C PHE A 103 8.23 9.55 2.24
N LEU A 104 8.41 10.75 2.74
CA LEU A 104 8.29 11.93 1.91
C LEU A 104 9.49 12.01 0.95
N PRO A 105 9.29 12.54 -0.27
CA PRO A 105 10.38 12.71 -1.19
C PRO A 105 11.40 13.73 -0.65
N PRO A 106 12.67 13.49 -0.90
CA PRO A 106 13.75 14.31 -0.32
C PRO A 106 13.81 15.75 -0.85
N ASP A 107 13.44 15.93 -2.12
CA ASP A 107 13.37 17.23 -2.76
C ASP A 107 12.18 17.26 -3.72
N PRO A 108 11.17 18.11 -3.44
CA PRO A 108 10.01 18.25 -4.31
C PRO A 108 10.36 18.63 -5.75
N LYS A 109 11.50 19.26 -5.99
CA LYS A 109 11.95 19.66 -7.33
C LYS A 109 12.59 18.52 -8.10
N LEU A 110 13.21 17.56 -7.40
CA LEU A 110 13.94 16.45 -8.02
C LEU A 110 13.07 15.20 -8.24
N SER A 111 11.95 15.10 -7.54
CA SER A 111 11.05 13.94 -7.61
C SER A 111 9.77 14.23 -8.39
N ALA A 112 9.80 15.25 -9.21
CA ALA A 112 8.67 15.59 -10.04
C ALA A 112 8.46 14.56 -11.15
N VAL A 113 7.29 13.94 -11.20
CA VAL A 113 6.83 13.25 -12.40
C VAL A 113 6.50 14.33 -13.43
N PRO A 114 7.06 14.29 -14.64
CA PRO A 114 6.67 15.23 -15.69
C PRO A 114 5.18 15.03 -15.97
N VAL A 115 4.41 16.04 -15.72
CA VAL A 115 3.05 16.13 -16.23
C VAL A 115 3.18 16.55 -17.68
N LEU A 116 2.45 15.89 -18.58
CA LEU A 116 2.21 16.43 -19.92
C LEU A 116 1.81 17.90 -19.75
N PRO A 117 2.33 18.83 -20.59
CA PRO A 117 2.04 20.24 -20.44
C PRO A 117 0.54 20.44 -20.38
N VAL A 118 0.04 20.68 -19.19
CA VAL A 118 -1.33 21.09 -18.96
C VAL A 118 -1.39 22.51 -19.49
N ASP A 119 -2.28 22.75 -20.44
CA ASP A 119 -2.54 24.10 -20.93
C ASP A 119 -2.72 25.01 -19.72
N ASN A 120 -1.94 26.07 -19.62
CA ASN A 120 -1.78 26.93 -18.42
C ASN A 120 -3.07 27.54 -17.86
N LYS A 121 -4.21 27.16 -18.39
CA LYS A 121 -5.54 27.67 -18.00
C LYS A 121 -6.14 26.93 -16.81
N ASP A 122 -5.78 25.69 -16.60
CA ASP A 122 -6.26 24.92 -15.46
C ASP A 122 -5.20 24.89 -14.36
N LYS A 123 -5.15 25.94 -13.58
CA LYS A 123 -4.40 25.96 -12.33
C LYS A 123 -5.02 24.94 -11.39
N ILE A 124 -4.53 23.71 -11.45
CA ILE A 124 -4.87 22.71 -10.44
C ILE A 124 -4.34 23.26 -9.11
N ALA A 125 -5.25 23.54 -8.18
CA ALA A 125 -4.90 24.08 -6.87
C ALA A 125 -3.84 23.19 -6.20
N GLY A 126 -2.72 23.79 -5.79
CA GLY A 126 -1.60 23.08 -5.18
C GLY A 126 -0.42 22.81 -6.12
N TYR A 127 -0.56 23.02 -7.42
CA TYR A 127 0.58 23.02 -8.34
C TYR A 127 1.15 24.43 -8.46
N SER A 128 2.44 24.55 -8.34
CA SER A 128 3.15 25.85 -8.39
C SER A 128 3.21 26.48 -9.79
N GLY A 129 2.32 26.12 -10.70
CA GLY A 129 2.26 26.69 -12.06
C GLY A 129 3.45 26.35 -12.98
N THR A 130 4.32 25.45 -12.57
CA THR A 130 5.53 25.07 -13.31
C THR A 130 5.34 23.86 -14.24
N GLY A 131 4.14 23.30 -14.32
CA GLY A 131 3.88 22.09 -15.11
C GLY A 131 4.51 20.80 -14.55
N VAL A 132 4.95 20.84 -13.28
CA VAL A 132 5.61 19.73 -12.62
C VAL A 132 4.68 19.17 -11.57
N ALA A 133 4.43 17.88 -11.61
CA ALA A 133 3.64 17.18 -10.58
C ALA A 133 4.32 17.27 -9.22
N PRO A 134 3.54 17.27 -8.10
CA PRO A 134 4.13 17.10 -6.79
C PRO A 134 4.97 15.82 -6.76
N ALA A 135 6.01 15.88 -5.94
CA ALA A 135 6.87 14.73 -5.71
C ALA A 135 6.09 13.52 -5.18
N GLU A 136 6.40 12.34 -5.70
CA GLU A 136 5.77 11.10 -5.26
C GLU A 136 6.21 10.71 -3.86
N ASN A 137 5.25 10.39 -2.99
CA ASN A 137 5.54 9.74 -1.72
C ASN A 137 5.96 8.28 -1.95
N HIS A 138 6.93 7.80 -1.20
CA HIS A 138 7.40 6.41 -1.26
C HIS A 138 6.64 5.57 -0.24
N VAL A 139 5.62 4.86 -0.69
CA VAL A 139 4.74 4.07 0.19
C VAL A 139 5.39 2.75 0.58
N LEU A 140 5.43 2.50 1.88
CA LEU A 140 5.86 1.24 2.49
C LEU A 140 4.69 0.35 2.89
N LEU A 141 3.59 0.95 3.36
CA LEU A 141 2.38 0.24 3.77
C LEU A 141 1.15 0.97 3.26
N LEU A 142 0.24 0.20 2.67
CA LEU A 142 -1.05 0.67 2.17
C LEU A 142 -2.14 -0.29 2.65
N GLU A 143 -3.11 0.19 3.42
CA GLU A 143 -4.15 -0.64 4.03
C GLU A 143 -5.52 0.01 3.92
N ASP A 144 -6.56 -0.80 3.63
CA ASP A 144 -7.94 -0.35 3.84
C ASP A 144 -8.30 -0.28 5.33
N GLU A 145 -9.47 0.24 5.65
CA GLU A 145 -9.92 0.43 7.02
C GLU A 145 -9.97 -0.89 7.79
N ALA A 146 -10.50 -1.96 7.19
CA ALA A 146 -10.61 -3.27 7.83
C ALA A 146 -9.24 -3.89 8.13
N SER A 147 -8.29 -3.80 7.19
CA SER A 147 -6.92 -4.27 7.38
C SER A 147 -6.19 -3.48 8.46
N HIS A 148 -6.37 -2.15 8.47
CA HIS A 148 -5.79 -1.27 9.48
C HIS A 148 -6.31 -1.62 10.88
N CYS A 149 -7.63 -1.73 11.05
CA CYS A 149 -8.24 -2.10 12.32
C CYS A 149 -7.75 -3.47 12.81
N GLN A 150 -7.66 -4.44 11.90
CA GLN A 150 -7.15 -5.77 12.25
C GLN A 150 -5.71 -5.75 12.74
N ARG A 151 -4.82 -5.00 12.07
CA ARG A 151 -3.40 -4.90 12.44
C ARG A 151 -3.20 -4.14 13.75
N GLU A 152 -3.96 -3.07 13.97
CA GLU A 152 -3.88 -2.25 15.18
C GLU A 152 -4.69 -2.82 16.35
N GLY A 153 -5.39 -3.95 16.17
CA GLY A 153 -6.26 -4.52 17.21
C GLY A 153 -7.46 -3.65 17.55
N LEU A 154 -7.99 -2.93 16.56
CA LEU A 154 -9.14 -2.03 16.68
C LEU A 154 -10.43 -2.71 16.21
N VAL A 155 -11.57 -2.17 16.67
CA VAL A 155 -12.91 -2.59 16.25
C VAL A 155 -13.83 -1.37 16.18
N TRP A 156 -14.68 -1.37 15.16
CA TRP A 156 -15.76 -0.40 15.07
C TRP A 156 -16.95 -0.86 15.88
N LYS A 157 -17.56 0.03 16.65
CA LYS A 157 -18.82 -0.19 17.38
C LYS A 157 -19.87 0.80 16.91
N LEU A 158 -20.97 0.28 16.38
CA LEU A 158 -22.10 1.07 15.94
C LEU A 158 -22.86 1.58 17.17
N LYS A 159 -23.04 2.90 17.29
CA LYS A 159 -23.78 3.53 18.41
C LYS A 159 -25.22 3.82 18.03
N ASP A 160 -25.40 4.60 17.01
CA ASP A 160 -26.70 5.05 16.54
C ASP A 160 -26.79 4.96 15.02
N VAL A 161 -27.98 4.66 14.52
CA VAL A 161 -28.35 4.78 13.12
C VAL A 161 -29.52 5.75 12.95
N ASP A 162 -29.45 6.59 11.92
CA ASP A 162 -30.53 7.50 11.52
C ASP A 162 -30.85 7.26 10.04
N ILE A 163 -32.07 6.77 9.74
CA ILE A 163 -32.46 6.32 8.41
C ILE A 163 -33.54 7.21 7.83
N LYS A 164 -33.41 7.50 6.54
CA LYS A 164 -34.42 8.14 5.72
C LYS A 164 -34.35 7.57 4.30
N ASN A 165 -35.42 6.88 3.86
CA ASN A 165 -35.52 6.31 2.50
C ASN A 165 -34.37 5.34 2.12
N ASN A 166 -34.01 4.40 2.99
CA ASN A 166 -32.91 3.42 2.82
C ASN A 166 -31.51 4.05 2.69
N GLU A 167 -31.35 5.29 3.08
CA GLU A 167 -30.07 5.96 3.21
C GLU A 167 -29.99 6.65 4.57
N GLY A 168 -28.83 7.00 5.02
CA GLY A 168 -28.73 7.67 6.31
C GLY A 168 -27.31 7.82 6.81
N MET A 169 -27.23 7.88 8.13
CA MET A 169 -25.99 8.09 8.84
C MET A 169 -25.89 7.16 10.04
N ILE A 170 -24.70 6.62 10.25
CA ILE A 170 -24.34 5.84 11.43
C ILE A 170 -23.31 6.63 12.23
N VAL A 171 -23.54 6.72 13.54
CA VAL A 171 -22.52 7.14 14.50
C VAL A 171 -21.80 5.89 14.97
N ALA A 172 -20.49 5.81 14.72
CA ALA A 172 -19.68 4.67 15.11
C ALA A 172 -18.40 5.12 15.84
N SER A 173 -17.93 4.32 16.78
CA SER A 173 -16.63 4.52 17.44
C SER A 173 -15.66 3.43 17.08
N CYS A 174 -14.44 3.83 16.74
CA CYS A 174 -13.29 2.92 16.58
C CYS A 174 -12.55 2.87 17.90
N GLU A 175 -12.38 1.69 18.48
CA GLU A 175 -11.78 1.49 19.79
C GLU A 175 -10.98 0.18 19.86
N PRO A 176 -10.01 0.06 20.79
CA PRO A 176 -9.26 -1.18 20.98
C PRO A 176 -10.17 -2.36 21.34
N LYS A 177 -9.94 -3.53 20.71
CA LYS A 177 -10.68 -4.77 20.99
C LYS A 177 -10.59 -5.18 22.46
N ASP A 178 -9.43 -5.05 23.06
CA ASP A 178 -9.10 -5.59 24.39
C ASP A 178 -9.13 -4.51 25.51
N GLY A 179 -9.84 -3.40 25.29
CA GLY A 179 -9.92 -2.32 26.27
C GLY A 179 -8.61 -1.56 26.50
N GLY A 180 -7.72 -1.56 25.50
CA GLY A 180 -6.45 -0.85 25.56
C GLY A 180 -6.60 0.66 25.75
N ASN A 181 -5.50 1.34 26.07
CA ASN A 181 -5.49 2.77 26.45
C ASN A 181 -5.65 3.76 25.26
N ALA A 182 -5.84 3.28 24.03
CA ALA A 182 -6.06 4.17 22.89
C ALA A 182 -7.40 4.88 23.03
N LYS A 183 -7.39 6.20 22.82
CA LYS A 183 -8.60 7.01 22.91
C LYS A 183 -9.56 6.65 21.77
N PRO A 184 -10.83 6.32 22.07
CA PRO A 184 -11.82 6.05 21.04
C PRO A 184 -11.99 7.24 20.09
N THR A 185 -12.07 6.95 18.80
CA THR A 185 -12.41 7.95 17.78
C THR A 185 -13.85 7.73 17.35
N THR A 186 -14.68 8.77 17.36
CA THR A 186 -16.08 8.70 16.93
C THR A 186 -16.23 9.40 15.60
N GLU A 187 -16.87 8.73 14.65
CA GLU A 187 -17.11 9.21 13.29
C GLU A 187 -18.58 9.14 12.91
N ASN A 188 -19.00 10.07 12.06
CA ASN A 188 -20.31 10.05 11.41
C ASN A 188 -20.13 9.49 9.99
N LEU A 189 -20.67 8.33 9.74
CA LEU A 189 -20.52 7.59 8.50
C LEU A 189 -21.84 7.58 7.75
N THR A 190 -21.85 8.00 6.50
CA THR A 190 -23.04 7.90 5.66
C THR A 190 -23.14 6.50 5.04
N PHE A 191 -24.36 6.09 4.71
CA PHE A 191 -24.65 4.86 3.95
C PHE A 191 -25.83 5.09 3.02
N ASP A 192 -26.01 4.23 2.04
CA ASP A 192 -27.14 4.27 1.11
C ASP A 192 -27.53 2.87 0.63
N ALA A 193 -28.43 2.80 -0.33
CA ALA A 193 -28.90 1.53 -0.90
C ALA A 193 -27.81 0.69 -1.58
N ALA A 194 -26.66 1.30 -1.95
CA ALA A 194 -25.52 0.59 -2.53
C ALA A 194 -24.53 0.07 -1.48
N THR A 195 -24.70 0.43 -0.21
CA THR A 195 -23.92 -0.13 0.88
C THR A 195 -24.18 -1.63 1.02
N ARG A 196 -23.13 -2.43 0.93
CA ARG A 196 -23.21 -3.89 1.06
C ARG A 196 -23.07 -4.28 2.52
N ILE A 197 -24.03 -5.06 3.02
CA ILE A 197 -24.06 -5.50 4.41
C ILE A 197 -23.86 -7.01 4.43
N TRP A 198 -22.84 -7.48 5.08
CA TRP A 198 -22.45 -8.87 5.08
C TRP A 198 -22.72 -9.54 6.43
N ARG A 199 -23.48 -10.63 6.41
CA ARG A 199 -23.77 -11.47 7.56
C ARG A 199 -23.49 -12.94 7.18
N GLY A 200 -22.44 -13.51 7.71
CA GLY A 200 -21.99 -14.84 7.32
C GLY A 200 -21.73 -14.91 5.81
N ARG A 201 -22.64 -15.56 5.08
CA ARG A 201 -22.57 -15.73 3.62
C ARG A 201 -23.52 -14.83 2.84
N GLU A 202 -24.37 -14.12 3.53
CA GLU A 202 -25.42 -13.32 2.94
C GLU A 202 -24.95 -11.89 2.70
N CYS A 203 -25.31 -11.35 1.55
CA CYS A 203 -25.20 -9.94 1.26
C CYS A 203 -26.60 -9.33 1.41
N LEU A 204 -26.76 -8.51 2.41
CA LEU A 204 -28.01 -7.84 2.77
C LEU A 204 -27.97 -6.40 2.28
N SER A 205 -29.15 -5.85 2.03
CA SER A 205 -29.38 -4.42 1.83
C SER A 205 -29.83 -3.75 3.13
N VAL A 206 -29.86 -2.43 3.14
CA VAL A 206 -30.47 -1.64 4.24
C VAL A 206 -31.94 -2.04 4.41
N ALA A 207 -32.66 -2.26 3.31
CA ALA A 207 -34.07 -2.66 3.34
C ALA A 207 -34.28 -4.01 4.04
N ASP A 208 -33.34 -4.96 3.88
CA ASP A 208 -33.44 -6.26 4.57
C ASP A 208 -33.28 -6.09 6.09
N LEU A 209 -32.35 -5.27 6.55
CA LEU A 209 -32.19 -4.98 7.99
C LEU A 209 -33.40 -4.26 8.59
N VAL A 210 -34.05 -3.41 7.80
CA VAL A 210 -35.30 -2.75 8.20
C VAL A 210 -36.43 -3.77 8.27
N ALA A 211 -36.58 -4.66 7.28
CA ALA A 211 -37.59 -5.70 7.26
C ALA A 211 -37.45 -6.70 8.41
N GLU A 212 -36.21 -7.00 8.82
CA GLU A 212 -35.92 -7.84 10.00
C GLU A 212 -36.09 -7.09 11.34
N GLY A 213 -36.38 -5.78 11.35
CA GLY A 213 -36.51 -4.96 12.55
C GLY A 213 -35.19 -4.67 13.26
N LEU A 214 -34.08 -5.00 12.65
CA LEU A 214 -32.76 -4.68 13.19
C LEU A 214 -32.47 -3.19 13.11
N TRP A 215 -32.85 -2.57 11.99
CA TRP A 215 -32.77 -1.13 11.79
C TRP A 215 -34.16 -0.50 11.69
N PRO A 216 -34.33 0.80 12.01
CA PRO A 216 -35.63 1.44 11.91
C PRO A 216 -36.01 1.72 10.46
N ALA A 217 -37.31 1.71 10.15
CA ALA A 217 -37.80 2.11 8.83
C ALA A 217 -37.55 3.59 8.52
N SER A 218 -37.53 4.42 9.56
CA SER A 218 -37.16 5.84 9.51
C SER A 218 -36.79 6.34 10.89
N GLY A 219 -35.98 7.42 10.96
CA GLY A 219 -35.56 8.04 12.21
C GLY A 219 -34.40 7.30 12.90
N LYS A 220 -34.19 7.62 14.17
CA LYS A 220 -33.03 7.17 14.95
C LYS A 220 -33.33 5.91 15.76
N LYS A 221 -32.29 5.03 15.84
CA LYS A 221 -32.29 3.87 16.74
C LYS A 221 -30.87 3.66 17.28
N SER A 222 -30.77 3.33 18.58
CA SER A 222 -29.51 2.86 19.17
C SER A 222 -29.20 1.45 18.71
N LEU A 223 -27.92 1.18 18.42
CA LEU A 223 -27.39 -0.12 17.98
C LEU A 223 -26.56 -0.79 19.08
N ASP A 224 -26.64 -0.29 20.32
CA ASP A 224 -26.07 -0.88 21.54
C ASP A 224 -24.58 -1.26 21.45
N GLY A 225 -23.81 -0.55 20.61
CA GLY A 225 -22.39 -0.80 20.45
C GLY A 225 -22.04 -2.09 19.73
N GLN A 226 -22.90 -2.54 18.81
CA GLN A 226 -22.60 -3.71 17.97
C GLN A 226 -21.23 -3.58 17.31
N ALA A 227 -20.38 -4.60 17.54
CA ALA A 227 -19.05 -4.69 16.95
C ALA A 227 -19.12 -5.09 15.47
N VAL A 228 -18.40 -4.37 14.61
CA VAL A 228 -18.41 -4.58 13.15
C VAL A 228 -17.03 -4.29 12.56
N GLN A 229 -16.86 -4.68 11.30
CA GLN A 229 -15.78 -4.19 10.44
C GLN A 229 -16.36 -3.36 9.30
N LEU A 230 -15.59 -2.38 8.81
CA LEU A 230 -16.05 -1.42 7.82
C LEU A 230 -15.11 -1.33 6.62
N GLY A 231 -15.68 -1.27 5.42
CA GLY A 231 -15.06 -0.71 4.24
C GLY A 231 -15.52 0.76 4.11
N ILE A 232 -14.59 1.67 3.99
CA ILE A 232 -14.86 3.11 3.98
C ILE A 232 -14.43 3.72 2.65
N THR A 233 -15.31 4.54 2.10
CA THR A 233 -15.04 5.42 0.95
C THR A 233 -15.34 6.86 1.33
N TRP A 234 -15.02 7.79 0.43
CA TRP A 234 -15.49 9.16 0.55
C TRP A 234 -16.58 9.47 -0.45
N ARG A 235 -17.58 10.21 0.00
CA ARG A 235 -18.60 10.81 -0.86
C ARG A 235 -18.65 12.32 -0.69
N PRO A 236 -18.87 13.07 -1.78
CA PRO A 236 -19.09 14.52 -1.66
C PRO A 236 -20.37 14.79 -0.88
N THR A 237 -20.35 15.87 -0.12
CA THR A 237 -21.57 16.45 0.45
C THR A 237 -22.47 16.98 -0.67
N PRO A 238 -23.81 17.18 -0.41
CA PRO A 238 -24.74 17.65 -1.43
C PRO A 238 -24.34 18.99 -2.07
N ASP A 239 -23.65 19.86 -1.34
CA ASP A 239 -23.09 21.11 -1.84
C ASP A 239 -21.81 20.91 -2.69
N GLY A 240 -21.26 19.73 -2.68
CA GLY A 240 -20.06 19.36 -3.43
C GLY A 240 -18.76 19.98 -2.92
N ILE A 241 -18.79 20.69 -1.78
CA ILE A 241 -17.63 21.39 -1.22
C ILE A 241 -16.80 20.47 -0.35
N PHE A 242 -17.46 19.66 0.48
CA PHE A 242 -16.81 18.76 1.41
C PHE A 242 -16.99 17.29 1.01
N THR A 243 -16.25 16.41 1.64
CA THR A 243 -16.45 14.98 1.58
C THR A 243 -16.78 14.43 2.95
N ARG A 244 -17.53 13.34 2.98
CA ARG A 244 -17.86 12.59 4.20
C ARG A 244 -17.43 11.15 4.03
N PHE A 245 -17.08 10.52 5.13
CA PHE A 245 -16.90 9.07 5.13
C PHE A 245 -18.21 8.38 4.82
N HIS A 246 -18.13 7.39 3.97
CA HIS A 246 -19.26 6.61 3.50
C HIS A 246 -18.92 5.13 3.61
N ILE A 247 -19.86 4.34 4.12
CA ILE A 247 -19.69 2.90 4.26
C ILE A 247 -19.97 2.24 2.92
N SER A 248 -18.94 1.61 2.33
CA SER A 248 -19.11 0.75 1.14
C SER A 248 -19.49 -0.67 1.54
N ASP A 249 -18.87 -1.18 2.60
CA ASP A 249 -19.08 -2.52 3.12
C ASP A 249 -19.20 -2.50 4.65
N LEU A 250 -20.16 -3.25 5.17
CA LEU A 250 -20.38 -3.44 6.60
C LEU A 250 -20.39 -4.93 6.89
N TRP A 251 -19.39 -5.45 7.58
CA TRP A 251 -19.36 -6.83 8.04
C TRP A 251 -19.88 -6.90 9.48
N LEU A 252 -21.08 -7.51 9.62
CA LEU A 252 -21.79 -7.59 10.91
C LEU A 252 -21.21 -8.64 11.85
N ASP A 253 -20.42 -9.57 11.33
CA ASP A 253 -19.81 -10.64 12.11
C ASP A 253 -18.43 -11.04 11.56
N ASP A 254 -17.64 -11.70 12.44
CA ASP A 254 -16.29 -12.13 12.11
C ASP A 254 -16.26 -13.16 10.96
N SER A 255 -17.31 -13.98 10.81
CA SER A 255 -17.36 -15.01 9.76
C SER A 255 -17.48 -14.40 8.38
N ALA A 256 -18.25 -13.31 8.25
CA ALA A 256 -18.36 -12.55 7.01
C ALA A 256 -17.02 -11.89 6.63
N MET A 257 -16.34 -11.28 7.61
CA MET A 257 -15.03 -10.68 7.41
C MET A 257 -13.96 -11.73 7.06
N GLN A 258 -13.90 -12.86 7.79
CA GLN A 258 -12.98 -13.96 7.49
C GLN A 258 -13.16 -14.50 6.08
N ARG A 259 -14.39 -14.54 5.59
CA ARG A 259 -14.70 -14.96 4.21
C ARG A 259 -14.13 -13.99 3.19
N ALA A 260 -14.31 -12.68 3.39
CA ALA A 260 -13.73 -11.65 2.53
C ALA A 260 -12.18 -11.75 2.53
N THR A 261 -11.58 -11.92 3.71
CA THR A 261 -10.15 -12.14 3.88
C THR A 261 -9.66 -13.38 3.12
N LEU A 262 -10.37 -14.50 3.21
CA LEU A 262 -10.01 -15.73 2.51
C LEU A 262 -10.05 -15.55 0.99
N VAL A 263 -11.12 -14.96 0.46
CA VAL A 263 -11.25 -14.69 -0.99
C VAL A 263 -10.10 -13.82 -1.48
N GLN A 264 -9.79 -12.75 -0.76
CA GLN A 264 -8.68 -11.86 -1.11
C GLN A 264 -7.33 -12.58 -1.01
N THR A 265 -7.11 -13.39 0.02
CA THR A 265 -5.89 -14.19 0.18
C THR A 265 -5.66 -15.11 -1.01
N GLU A 266 -6.68 -15.86 -1.43
CA GLU A 266 -6.55 -16.78 -2.56
C GLU A 266 -6.35 -16.03 -3.90
N THR A 267 -7.01 -14.89 -4.06
CA THR A 267 -6.80 -14.01 -5.22
C THR A 267 -5.35 -13.55 -5.30
N HIS A 268 -4.80 -13.06 -4.19
CA HIS A 268 -3.41 -12.59 -4.14
C HIS A 268 -2.40 -13.74 -4.31
N LYS A 269 -2.67 -14.92 -3.72
CA LYS A 269 -1.83 -16.12 -3.93
C LYS A 269 -1.74 -16.51 -5.40
N ALA A 270 -2.89 -16.52 -6.09
CA ALA A 270 -2.92 -16.80 -7.52
C ALA A 270 -2.15 -15.75 -8.32
N PHE A 271 -2.26 -14.48 -7.95
CA PHE A 271 -1.51 -13.38 -8.54
C PHE A 271 0.00 -13.58 -8.36
N ILE A 272 0.48 -13.80 -7.13
CA ILE A 272 1.92 -14.00 -6.87
C ILE A 272 2.46 -15.24 -7.58
N ARG A 273 1.74 -16.36 -7.57
CA ARG A 273 2.16 -17.56 -8.30
C ARG A 273 2.31 -17.31 -9.81
N SER A 274 1.44 -16.49 -10.37
CA SER A 274 1.49 -16.13 -11.80
C SER A 274 2.61 -15.15 -12.14
N ARG A 275 3.06 -14.31 -11.19
CA ARG A 275 4.08 -13.26 -11.40
C ARG A 275 5.39 -13.53 -10.67
N TRP A 276 5.49 -14.68 -10.05
CA TRP A 276 6.63 -15.15 -9.25
C TRP A 276 6.85 -14.30 -7.99
N MET A 277 7.48 -14.90 -7.00
CA MET A 277 7.80 -14.27 -5.73
C MET A 277 8.86 -13.18 -5.93
N PRO A 278 8.60 -11.93 -5.59
CA PRO A 278 9.63 -10.90 -5.59
C PRO A 278 10.60 -11.10 -4.42
N ALA A 279 11.86 -10.82 -4.66
CA ALA A 279 12.93 -10.95 -3.69
C ALA A 279 14.03 -9.91 -3.93
N LEU A 280 14.81 -9.64 -2.90
CA LEU A 280 16.00 -8.80 -2.94
C LEU A 280 17.24 -9.68 -2.97
N VAL A 281 18.15 -9.41 -3.90
CA VAL A 281 19.45 -10.08 -3.92
C VAL A 281 20.34 -9.48 -2.82
N ASP A 282 20.68 -10.29 -1.83
CA ASP A 282 21.56 -9.89 -0.74
C ASP A 282 23.04 -10.01 -1.12
N ASN A 283 23.40 -11.14 -1.75
CA ASN A 283 24.78 -11.45 -2.12
C ASN A 283 24.85 -12.41 -3.31
N VAL A 284 25.94 -12.35 -4.05
CA VAL A 284 26.28 -13.30 -5.13
C VAL A 284 27.74 -13.71 -4.99
N GLU A 285 27.98 -15.01 -4.79
CA GLU A 285 29.30 -15.61 -4.71
C GLU A 285 29.61 -16.34 -6.01
N TYR A 286 30.60 -15.86 -6.75
CA TYR A 286 31.01 -16.47 -8.02
C TYR A 286 31.95 -17.66 -7.77
N GLY A 287 31.53 -18.81 -8.23
CA GLY A 287 32.28 -20.05 -8.20
C GLY A 287 33.08 -20.32 -9.46
N LYS A 288 33.61 -21.53 -9.59
CA LYS A 288 34.32 -22.00 -10.80
C LYS A 288 33.31 -22.35 -11.92
N PHE A 289 33.76 -22.24 -13.15
CA PHE A 289 33.00 -22.65 -14.37
C PHE A 289 31.69 -21.86 -14.59
N GLY A 290 31.65 -20.59 -14.23
CA GLY A 290 30.49 -19.73 -14.43
C GLY A 290 29.33 -19.96 -13.43
N ARG A 291 29.47 -20.87 -12.49
CA ARG A 291 28.49 -21.08 -11.42
C ARG A 291 28.52 -19.94 -10.41
N ALA A 292 27.38 -19.65 -9.82
CA ALA A 292 27.26 -18.72 -8.73
C ALA A 292 26.26 -19.20 -7.69
N THR A 293 26.50 -18.82 -6.45
CA THR A 293 25.56 -18.97 -5.34
C THR A 293 24.93 -17.63 -5.08
N VAL A 294 23.61 -17.54 -5.25
CA VAL A 294 22.81 -16.35 -5.00
C VAL A 294 22.14 -16.50 -3.64
N THR A 295 22.31 -15.49 -2.79
CA THR A 295 21.59 -15.36 -1.51
C THR A 295 20.60 -14.22 -1.65
N ALA A 296 19.35 -14.47 -1.30
CA ALA A 296 18.28 -13.48 -1.47
C ALA A 296 17.22 -13.56 -0.37
N THR A 297 16.68 -12.41 0.00
CA THR A 297 15.58 -12.28 0.95
C THR A 297 14.25 -12.14 0.22
N LEU A 298 13.30 -13.04 0.49
CA LEU A 298 11.95 -12.97 -0.06
C LEU A 298 11.18 -11.78 0.54
N PHE A 299 10.36 -11.11 -0.27
CA PHE A 299 9.56 -10.00 0.24
C PHE A 299 8.46 -10.48 1.17
N GLY A 300 8.11 -9.63 2.14
CA GLY A 300 7.09 -9.87 3.14
C GLY A 300 5.68 -9.43 2.69
N GLY A 301 4.75 -9.52 3.64
CA GLY A 301 3.37 -9.07 3.43
C GLY A 301 2.51 -10.01 2.60
N MET A 302 2.98 -11.23 2.29
CA MET A 302 2.27 -12.24 1.51
C MET A 302 1.77 -13.38 2.39
N ASP A 303 0.90 -14.23 1.84
CA ASP A 303 0.43 -15.41 2.54
C ASP A 303 1.58 -16.39 2.82
N THR A 304 1.61 -16.92 4.04
CA THR A 304 2.71 -17.77 4.52
C THR A 304 2.86 -19.07 3.74
N SER A 305 1.78 -19.59 3.14
CA SER A 305 1.83 -20.81 2.34
C SER A 305 2.68 -20.66 1.07
N LEU A 306 2.85 -19.44 0.55
CA LEU A 306 3.70 -19.19 -0.61
C LEU A 306 5.18 -19.40 -0.30
N TYR A 307 5.60 -19.08 0.93
CA TYR A 307 6.99 -19.30 1.35
C TYR A 307 7.30 -20.76 1.60
N ALA A 308 6.32 -21.55 2.01
CA ALA A 308 6.48 -22.99 2.26
C ALA A 308 6.80 -23.78 0.96
N ASP A 309 6.50 -23.22 -0.19
CA ASP A 309 6.80 -23.83 -1.48
C ASP A 309 8.32 -23.79 -1.82
N PHE A 310 9.11 -22.96 -1.11
CA PHE A 310 10.55 -22.89 -1.25
C PHE A 310 11.23 -23.91 -0.31
N GLN A 311 11.65 -25.06 -0.84
CA GLN A 311 12.24 -26.13 -0.05
C GLN A 311 13.66 -26.44 -0.48
N LYS A 312 14.54 -26.74 0.47
CA LYS A 312 15.92 -27.17 0.21
C LYS A 312 15.94 -28.34 -0.77
N GLY A 313 16.83 -28.29 -1.76
CA GLY A 313 16.93 -29.27 -2.85
C GLY A 313 15.93 -29.04 -4.00
N GLY A 314 14.94 -28.15 -3.82
CA GLY A 314 13.98 -27.79 -4.85
C GLY A 314 14.62 -27.02 -6.01
N GLN A 315 14.06 -27.17 -7.19
CA GLN A 315 14.47 -26.39 -8.36
C GLN A 315 13.73 -25.06 -8.36
N VAL A 316 14.45 -23.99 -8.74
CA VAL A 316 13.89 -22.66 -8.90
C VAL A 316 14.20 -22.08 -10.27
N LEU A 317 13.34 -21.18 -10.73
CA LEU A 317 13.60 -20.29 -11.86
C LEU A 317 13.66 -18.87 -11.31
N ALA A 318 14.68 -18.13 -11.73
CA ALA A 318 14.89 -16.74 -11.34
C ALA A 318 15.05 -15.84 -12.57
N ASN A 319 14.47 -14.65 -12.53
CA ASN A 319 14.62 -13.68 -13.61
C ASN A 319 14.67 -12.26 -13.01
N GLY A 320 15.33 -11.34 -13.70
CA GLY A 320 15.27 -9.92 -13.34
C GLY A 320 13.83 -9.41 -13.45
N ALA A 321 13.45 -8.55 -12.52
CA ALA A 321 12.09 -7.98 -12.50
C ALA A 321 11.75 -7.30 -13.84
N GLU A 322 12.70 -6.61 -14.48
CA GLU A 322 12.53 -6.01 -15.80
C GLU A 322 12.13 -7.01 -16.89
N ASN A 323 12.80 -8.17 -16.91
CA ASN A 323 12.55 -9.18 -17.92
C ASN A 323 11.22 -9.92 -17.68
N THR A 324 10.73 -9.95 -16.47
CA THR A 324 9.49 -10.63 -16.14
C THR A 324 8.26 -9.94 -16.70
N LEU A 325 8.31 -8.62 -16.90
CA LEU A 325 7.19 -7.81 -17.35
C LEU A 325 7.38 -7.29 -18.79
N LYS A 326 8.58 -7.41 -19.34
CA LYS A 326 8.96 -6.83 -20.64
C LYS A 326 8.75 -7.75 -21.84
N HIS A 327 8.75 -9.05 -21.65
CA HIS A 327 8.72 -9.99 -22.77
C HIS A 327 7.38 -10.69 -22.91
N ALA A 328 6.74 -10.44 -24.04
CA ALA A 328 5.43 -10.95 -24.44
C ALA A 328 5.34 -12.47 -24.71
N GLY A 329 6.35 -13.23 -24.37
CA GLY A 329 6.42 -14.67 -24.71
C GLY A 329 5.92 -15.64 -23.64
N GLY A 330 5.21 -15.15 -22.68
CA GLY A 330 4.77 -15.90 -21.51
C GLY A 330 5.09 -15.11 -20.25
N ALA A 331 4.44 -15.42 -19.16
CA ALA A 331 4.75 -14.80 -17.90
C ALA A 331 6.27 -14.85 -17.73
N TYR A 332 6.89 -13.70 -17.71
CA TYR A 332 8.32 -13.60 -17.44
C TYR A 332 9.27 -14.02 -18.57
N GLY A 333 8.86 -13.80 -19.79
CA GLY A 333 9.69 -14.04 -20.96
C GLY A 333 9.94 -15.52 -21.30
N PRO A 334 10.71 -15.80 -22.34
CA PRO A 334 11.06 -17.16 -22.70
C PRO A 334 11.78 -17.86 -21.54
N ALA A 335 11.37 -19.07 -21.22
CA ALA A 335 11.95 -19.84 -20.11
C ALA A 335 13.47 -20.02 -20.20
N HIS A 336 14.03 -19.94 -21.43
CA HIS A 336 15.48 -20.04 -21.66
C HIS A 336 16.28 -18.80 -21.19
N MET A 337 15.60 -17.67 -20.96
CA MET A 337 16.24 -16.46 -20.41
C MET A 337 16.20 -16.42 -18.88
N ALA A 338 15.49 -17.34 -18.24
CA ALA A 338 15.47 -17.44 -16.79
C ALA A 338 16.68 -18.23 -16.30
N SER A 339 17.28 -17.75 -15.21
CA SER A 339 18.30 -18.48 -14.49
C SER A 339 17.67 -19.69 -13.78
N LYS A 340 18.14 -20.89 -14.08
CA LYS A 340 17.72 -22.11 -13.37
C LYS A 340 18.66 -22.35 -12.21
N GLY A 341 18.11 -22.73 -11.07
CA GLY A 341 18.91 -22.99 -9.88
C GLY A 341 18.36 -24.11 -9.00
N THR A 342 19.22 -24.59 -8.12
CA THR A 342 18.85 -25.55 -7.07
C THR A 342 18.96 -24.87 -5.72
N LEU A 343 17.91 -24.91 -4.91
CA LEU A 343 17.91 -24.36 -3.56
C LEU A 343 18.87 -25.16 -2.66
N LEU A 344 19.91 -24.50 -2.21
CA LEU A 344 20.90 -25.05 -1.28
C LEU A 344 20.41 -24.94 0.15
N ASN A 345 19.77 -23.80 0.47
CA ASN A 345 19.31 -23.51 1.83
C ASN A 345 18.09 -22.59 1.82
N VAL A 346 17.27 -22.71 2.86
CA VAL A 346 16.16 -21.81 3.18
C VAL A 346 16.22 -21.55 4.66
N THR A 347 16.48 -20.34 5.07
CA THR A 347 16.62 -19.93 6.47
C THR A 347 15.55 -18.93 6.84
N LYS A 348 15.09 -18.99 8.08
CA LYS A 348 14.17 -17.99 8.63
C LYS A 348 14.90 -17.20 9.71
N ALA A 349 14.77 -15.87 9.67
CA ALA A 349 15.32 -15.01 10.69
C ALA A 349 14.78 -15.34 12.07
N ALA A 350 15.65 -15.32 13.07
CA ALA A 350 15.26 -15.56 14.47
C ALA A 350 14.56 -14.34 15.11
N VAL A 351 14.71 -13.15 14.51
CA VAL A 351 14.14 -11.89 14.98
C VAL A 351 13.03 -11.48 14.00
N GLU A 352 12.03 -10.77 14.49
CA GLU A 352 10.97 -10.22 13.67
C GLU A 352 11.57 -9.34 12.54
N PRO A 353 11.28 -9.65 11.28
CA PRO A 353 11.85 -8.92 10.16
C PRO A 353 11.23 -7.52 10.04
N PRO A 354 11.97 -6.56 9.47
CA PRO A 354 11.40 -5.26 9.16
C PRO A 354 10.24 -5.39 8.16
N LEU A 355 9.32 -4.44 8.21
CA LEU A 355 8.18 -4.41 7.28
C LEU A 355 8.68 -4.44 5.83
N GLY A 356 8.05 -5.28 5.02
CA GLY A 356 8.44 -5.54 3.63
C GLY A 356 9.38 -6.73 3.45
N SER A 357 10.04 -7.22 4.50
CA SER A 357 10.80 -8.47 4.50
C SER A 357 9.97 -9.61 5.05
N SER A 358 10.07 -10.80 4.47
CA SER A 358 9.48 -12.01 5.05
C SER A 358 10.32 -12.60 6.19
N GLY A 359 11.57 -12.16 6.33
CA GLY A 359 12.56 -12.80 7.19
C GLY A 359 13.04 -14.17 6.64
N ILE A 360 12.61 -14.54 5.44
CA ILE A 360 13.01 -15.79 4.80
C ILE A 360 14.08 -15.49 3.75
N GLN A 361 15.25 -16.08 3.97
CA GLN A 361 16.37 -16.01 3.04
C GLN A 361 16.53 -17.35 2.33
N ILE A 362 16.62 -17.29 1.01
CA ILE A 362 16.91 -18.43 0.15
C ILE A 362 18.34 -18.33 -0.36
N GLN A 363 18.96 -19.48 -0.53
CA GLN A 363 20.26 -19.58 -1.20
C GLN A 363 20.13 -20.63 -2.29
N PHE A 364 20.49 -20.29 -3.51
CA PHE A 364 20.44 -21.22 -4.63
C PHE A 364 21.72 -21.13 -5.51
N GLU A 365 22.14 -22.28 -6.04
CA GLU A 365 23.22 -22.34 -7.00
C GLU A 365 22.65 -22.27 -8.41
N THR A 366 23.27 -21.48 -9.27
CA THR A 366 22.94 -21.36 -10.69
C THR A 366 24.20 -21.35 -11.56
N ASP A 367 24.07 -21.80 -12.80
CA ASP A 367 25.09 -21.73 -13.83
C ASP A 367 24.95 -20.51 -14.77
N LEU A 368 23.89 -19.73 -14.59
CA LEU A 368 23.61 -18.53 -15.38
C LEU A 368 23.29 -17.34 -14.46
N VAL A 369 24.23 -16.42 -14.35
CA VAL A 369 24.01 -15.14 -13.66
C VAL A 369 23.53 -14.10 -14.65
N ILE A 370 22.27 -13.73 -14.54
CA ILE A 370 21.64 -12.65 -15.32
C ILE A 370 21.79 -11.29 -14.62
N GLU A 371 21.55 -10.22 -15.36
CA GLU A 371 21.67 -8.83 -14.85
C GLU A 371 20.83 -8.57 -13.58
N GLY A 372 19.65 -9.16 -13.51
CA GLY A 372 18.77 -9.02 -12.32
C GLY A 372 19.27 -9.71 -11.06
N LEU A 373 20.31 -10.55 -11.15
CA LEU A 373 20.90 -11.26 -10.00
C LEU A 373 22.14 -10.55 -9.45
N ARG A 374 22.15 -9.22 -9.43
CA ARG A 374 23.20 -8.43 -8.75
C ARG A 374 22.77 -8.02 -7.34
N PRO A 375 23.71 -7.94 -6.39
CA PRO A 375 23.39 -7.47 -5.03
C PRO A 375 22.64 -6.14 -5.03
N GLY A 376 21.61 -6.03 -4.21
CA GLY A 376 20.75 -4.86 -4.11
C GLY A 376 19.66 -4.74 -5.18
N ARG A 377 19.62 -5.67 -6.15
CA ARG A 377 18.58 -5.69 -7.19
C ARG A 377 17.34 -6.49 -6.73
N VAL A 378 16.21 -6.07 -7.21
CA VAL A 378 14.96 -6.84 -7.08
C VAL A 378 14.88 -7.81 -8.25
N PHE A 379 14.56 -9.05 -7.95
CA PHE A 379 14.31 -10.09 -8.95
C PHE A 379 13.08 -10.89 -8.58
N ARG A 380 12.65 -11.75 -9.48
CA ARG A 380 11.54 -12.65 -9.25
C ARG A 380 12.00 -14.09 -9.31
N VAL A 381 11.50 -14.89 -8.40
CA VAL A 381 11.85 -16.30 -8.25
C VAL A 381 10.62 -17.14 -8.04
N ARG A 382 10.57 -18.33 -8.66
CA ARG A 382 9.52 -19.31 -8.41
C ARG A 382 10.09 -20.69 -8.23
N PRO A 383 9.50 -21.51 -7.36
CA PRO A 383 9.69 -22.97 -7.38
C PRO A 383 9.24 -23.55 -8.73
N ALA A 384 9.91 -24.59 -9.21
CA ALA A 384 9.59 -25.20 -10.51
C ALA A 384 8.14 -25.73 -10.59
N GLY A 385 7.52 -26.05 -9.46
CA GLY A 385 6.12 -26.50 -9.38
C GLY A 385 5.07 -25.40 -9.58
N TRP A 386 5.45 -24.11 -9.54
CA TRP A 386 4.47 -23.04 -9.79
C TRP A 386 4.12 -22.97 -11.29
N PRO A 387 2.85 -22.62 -11.62
CA PRO A 387 2.44 -22.51 -13.00
C PRO A 387 3.19 -21.41 -13.73
N GLN A 388 3.42 -21.61 -15.03
CA GLN A 388 3.84 -20.54 -15.92
C GLN A 388 2.58 -19.97 -16.58
N VAL A 389 2.26 -18.72 -16.29
CA VAL A 389 1.07 -18.04 -16.78
C VAL A 389 1.49 -16.86 -17.65
N GLN A 390 0.79 -16.66 -18.75
CA GLN A 390 0.99 -15.47 -19.57
C GLN A 390 0.37 -14.26 -18.88
N VAL A 391 1.19 -13.22 -18.69
CA VAL A 391 0.72 -11.95 -18.12
C VAL A 391 -0.07 -11.18 -19.18
N PRO A 392 -1.20 -10.54 -18.84
CA PRO A 392 -1.93 -9.68 -19.76
C PRO A 392 -1.04 -8.57 -20.35
N ARG A 393 -1.32 -8.19 -21.59
CA ARG A 393 -0.50 -7.21 -22.30
C ARG A 393 -0.51 -5.84 -21.62
N GLU A 394 -1.58 -5.50 -20.96
CA GLU A 394 -1.78 -4.25 -20.21
C GLU A 394 -0.85 -4.12 -19.00
N GLU A 395 -0.26 -5.23 -18.58
CA GLU A 395 0.72 -5.28 -17.49
C GLU A 395 2.16 -5.17 -17.98
N TYR A 396 2.39 -5.11 -19.31
CA TYR A 396 3.73 -4.91 -19.83
C TYR A 396 4.18 -3.48 -19.55
N VAL A 397 5.29 -3.39 -18.85
CA VAL A 397 5.93 -2.10 -18.60
C VAL A 397 6.70 -1.70 -19.86
N GLY A 398 6.52 -0.48 -20.30
CA GLY A 398 7.23 0.07 -21.47
C GLY A 398 8.74 0.06 -21.30
N ASP A 399 9.44 0.32 -22.39
CA ASP A 399 10.90 0.26 -22.43
C ASP A 399 11.59 1.05 -21.32
N GLY A 400 12.39 0.35 -20.54
CA GLY A 400 13.29 0.95 -19.56
C GLY A 400 12.69 1.32 -18.22
N SER A 401 11.40 1.06 -17.99
CA SER A 401 10.79 1.33 -16.69
C SER A 401 10.23 0.06 -16.07
N ASN A 402 10.91 -0.47 -15.08
CA ASN A 402 10.35 -1.47 -14.21
C ASN A 402 10.16 -0.87 -12.83
N ALA A 403 8.91 -0.59 -12.47
CA ALA A 403 8.56 0.01 -11.20
C ALA A 403 8.95 -0.86 -9.98
N GLU A 404 9.09 -2.17 -10.19
CA GLU A 404 9.45 -3.08 -9.08
C GLU A 404 10.93 -3.10 -8.76
N ASP A 405 11.77 -2.85 -9.74
CA ASP A 405 13.22 -2.88 -9.57
C ASP A 405 13.81 -1.49 -9.26
N ARG A 406 13.05 -0.45 -9.52
CA ARG A 406 13.48 0.91 -9.25
C ARG A 406 12.94 1.38 -7.90
N PHE A 407 13.86 1.85 -7.09
CA PHE A 407 13.47 2.88 -6.16
C PHE A 407 12.82 4.01 -6.97
N PRO A 408 11.76 4.63 -6.45
CA PRO A 408 11.19 5.81 -7.06
C PRO A 408 12.28 6.88 -7.12
N THR A 409 13.02 6.89 -8.22
CA THR A 409 14.02 7.91 -8.49
C THR A 409 13.41 8.94 -9.43
N PRO A 410 13.82 10.20 -9.31
CA PRO A 410 13.40 11.24 -10.26
C PRO A 410 13.71 10.79 -11.68
N ILE A 411 12.75 10.89 -12.58
CA ILE A 411 13.02 10.72 -13.99
C ILE A 411 13.76 11.98 -14.43
N ILE A 412 15.07 11.88 -14.58
CA ILE A 412 15.88 12.94 -15.16
C ILE A 412 15.73 12.82 -16.66
N PHE A 413 14.93 13.68 -17.27
CA PHE A 413 14.92 13.81 -18.72
C PHE A 413 16.22 14.49 -19.15
N PRO A 414 16.91 13.96 -20.18
CA PRO A 414 18.01 14.68 -20.78
C PRO A 414 17.47 16.06 -21.24
N LYS A 415 18.15 17.11 -20.87
CA LYS A 415 17.90 18.42 -21.45
C LYS A 415 18.30 18.33 -22.93
N TYR A 416 17.33 18.37 -23.83
CA TYR A 416 17.56 18.56 -25.25
C TYR A 416 17.86 20.03 -25.50
#